data_dbe90088d30082502a2302fee7a8bd91
#
_entry.id   dbe90088d30082502a2302fee7a8bd91
#
_cell.length_a   1.000
_cell.length_b   1.000
_cell.length_c   1.000
_cell.angle_alpha   90.00
_cell.angle_beta   90.00
_cell.angle_gamma   90.00
#
_symmetry.space_group_name_H-M   'P 1'
#
loop_
_entity.id
_entity.type
_entity.pdbx_description
1 polymer ?
#
loop_
_entity_poly.entity_id
_entity_poly.type
_entity_poly.pdbx_seq_one_letter_code
_entity_poly.pdbx_strand_id
1 'polypeptide(L)'
;MLYMGVDLGGTGIKAGVVSENGEILSKGSTPTMKERPYQDIIRDIAALCEKVAGQANVTMDEIAAIGVGVPGICDAKTGIIPFCTNLGWHDVPFIAEMHKYLPNRVIVDNDATVAGYAESIAGVSRGTQSSVFITLGTGVGGGVVLGGELYGG
;
A
#
# COMPACT_ATOMS: atom_id res chain seq x y z
N MET A 1 -1.99 16.04 9.65
CA MET A 1 -1.79 14.60 9.95
C MET A 1 -0.91 13.99 8.87
N LEU A 2 -0.01 13.04 9.21
CA LEU A 2 0.89 12.39 8.26
C LEU A 2 0.54 10.91 8.10
N TYR A 3 0.71 10.40 6.91
CA TYR A 3 0.47 9.01 6.54
C TYR A 3 1.67 8.45 5.78
N MET A 4 1.83 7.13 5.81
CA MET A 4 2.78 6.41 4.99
C MET A 4 2.04 5.63 3.91
N GLY A 5 2.39 5.81 2.65
CA GLY A 5 1.92 4.98 1.53
C GLY A 5 3.02 4.03 1.09
N VAL A 6 2.66 2.77 0.87
CA VAL A 6 3.57 1.73 0.36
C VAL A 6 2.96 1.04 -0.86
N ASP A 7 3.74 0.92 -1.92
CA ASP A 7 3.42 0.16 -3.14
C ASP A 7 4.36 -1.05 -3.21
N LEU A 8 3.83 -2.24 -2.96
CA LEU A 8 4.56 -3.49 -3.04
C LEU A 8 4.41 -4.09 -4.43
N GLY A 9 5.39 -3.87 -5.28
CA GLY A 9 5.46 -4.50 -6.60
C GLY A 9 6.27 -5.79 -6.63
N GLY A 10 6.12 -6.57 -7.70
CA GLY A 10 6.87 -7.81 -7.89
C GLY A 10 8.39 -7.63 -8.07
N THR A 11 8.83 -6.44 -8.47
CA THR A 11 10.25 -6.12 -8.70
C THR A 11 10.81 -5.07 -7.73
N GLY A 12 9.95 -4.19 -7.22
CA GLY A 12 10.36 -3.09 -6.35
C GLY A 12 9.26 -2.68 -5.39
N ILE A 13 9.68 -2.21 -4.23
CA ILE A 13 8.84 -1.64 -3.19
C ILE A 13 9.09 -0.14 -3.19
N LYS A 14 8.02 0.65 -3.14
CA LYS A 14 8.08 2.11 -2.99
C LYS A 14 7.36 2.53 -1.73
N ALA A 15 7.86 3.56 -1.07
CA ALA A 15 7.19 4.15 0.07
C ALA A 15 7.31 5.68 0.03
N GLY A 16 6.35 6.36 0.65
CA GLY A 16 6.36 7.82 0.77
C GLY A 16 5.57 8.31 1.97
N VAL A 17 6.06 9.38 2.61
CA VAL A 17 5.32 10.14 3.61
C VAL A 17 4.42 11.13 2.89
N VAL A 18 3.15 11.13 3.25
CA VAL A 18 2.12 11.97 2.62
C VAL A 18 1.37 12.74 3.70
N SER A 19 1.17 14.05 3.47
CA SER A 19 0.32 14.87 4.32
C SER A 19 -1.17 14.61 4.06
N GLU A 20 -2.03 15.03 4.98
CA GLU A 20 -3.50 14.95 4.81
C GLU A 20 -4.01 15.72 3.59
N ASN A 21 -3.22 16.66 3.08
CA ASN A 21 -3.55 17.43 1.87
C ASN A 21 -3.08 16.72 0.58
N GLY A 22 -2.48 15.53 0.67
CA GLY A 22 -1.98 14.77 -0.47
C GLY A 22 -0.57 15.18 -0.93
N GLU A 23 0.15 16.01 -0.17
CA GLU A 23 1.53 16.40 -0.49
C GLU A 23 2.49 15.27 -0.10
N ILE A 24 3.37 14.89 -1.02
CA ILE A 24 4.43 13.90 -0.77
C ILE A 24 5.65 14.62 -0.19
N LEU A 25 5.95 14.38 1.09
CA LEU A 25 7.06 15.02 1.79
C LEU A 25 8.40 14.31 1.54
N SER A 26 8.36 13.00 1.41
CA SER A 26 9.53 12.17 1.07
C SER A 26 9.09 10.90 0.37
N LYS A 27 10.01 10.28 -0.37
CA LYS A 27 9.77 8.99 -1.01
C LYS A 27 11.08 8.21 -1.17
N GLY A 28 10.96 6.89 -1.20
CA GLY A 28 12.08 5.99 -1.41
C GLY A 28 11.64 4.68 -2.03
N SER A 29 12.61 3.87 -2.41
CA SER A 29 12.37 2.53 -2.96
C SER A 29 13.46 1.55 -2.57
N THR A 30 13.13 0.26 -2.68
CA THR A 30 14.05 -0.87 -2.53
C THR A 30 13.63 -2.02 -3.45
N PRO A 31 14.53 -2.89 -3.92
CA PRO A 31 14.15 -4.08 -4.67
C PRO A 31 13.30 -5.04 -3.82
N THR A 32 12.30 -5.68 -4.43
CA THR A 32 11.46 -6.69 -3.74
C THR A 32 12.23 -7.98 -3.50
N MET A 33 12.99 -8.44 -4.50
CA MET A 33 13.69 -9.76 -4.48
C MET A 33 12.73 -10.87 -4.03
N LYS A 34 11.70 -11.08 -4.84
CA LYS A 34 10.50 -11.90 -4.54
C LYS A 34 10.74 -13.38 -4.25
N GLU A 35 11.93 -13.89 -4.55
CA GLU A 35 12.36 -15.27 -4.31
C GLU A 35 12.68 -15.55 -2.83
N ARG A 36 12.78 -14.49 -2.02
CA ARG A 36 13.03 -14.59 -0.57
C ARG A 36 11.75 -14.92 0.21
N PRO A 37 11.88 -15.40 1.45
CA PRO A 37 10.75 -15.54 2.36
C PRO A 37 9.99 -14.21 2.52
N TYR A 38 8.66 -14.28 2.63
CA TYR A 38 7.83 -13.07 2.79
C TYR A 38 8.21 -12.25 4.03
N GLN A 39 8.72 -12.89 5.08
CA GLN A 39 9.18 -12.22 6.29
C GLN A 39 10.31 -11.23 6.02
N ASP A 40 11.25 -11.60 5.13
CA ASP A 40 12.35 -10.73 4.74
C ASP A 40 11.86 -9.54 3.92
N ILE A 41 10.90 -9.77 3.03
CA ILE A 41 10.29 -8.71 2.21
C ILE A 41 9.54 -7.73 3.11
N ILE A 42 8.75 -8.24 4.06
CA ILE A 42 7.98 -7.40 4.99
C ILE A 42 8.90 -6.61 5.93
N ARG A 43 10.00 -7.21 6.39
CA ARG A 43 11.04 -6.49 7.14
C ARG A 43 11.63 -5.33 6.32
N ASP A 44 11.91 -5.55 5.04
CA ASP A 44 12.44 -4.51 4.17
C ASP A 44 11.42 -3.39 3.91
N ILE A 45 10.11 -3.70 3.87
CA ILE A 45 9.05 -2.68 3.85
C ILE A 45 9.14 -1.82 5.10
N ALA A 46 9.23 -2.42 6.28
CA ALA A 46 9.31 -1.69 7.54
C ALA A 46 10.55 -0.79 7.59
N ALA A 47 11.72 -1.32 7.22
CA ALA A 47 12.96 -0.55 7.16
C ALA A 47 12.88 0.61 6.13
N LEU A 48 12.20 0.40 5.00
CA LEU A 48 11.99 1.47 4.02
C LEU A 48 11.07 2.56 4.59
N CYS A 49 10.02 2.20 5.33
CA CYS A 49 9.15 3.18 5.99
C CYS A 49 9.92 4.05 6.97
N GLU A 50 10.75 3.45 7.85
CA GLU A 50 11.60 4.20 8.79
C GLU A 50 12.58 5.13 8.06
N LYS A 51 13.23 4.63 7.00
CA LYS A 51 14.14 5.44 6.18
C LYS A 51 13.44 6.65 5.57
N VAL A 52 12.26 6.44 4.99
CA VAL A 52 11.49 7.50 4.31
C VAL A 52 10.94 8.51 5.32
N ALA A 53 10.50 8.07 6.50
CA ALA A 53 10.12 8.95 7.60
C ALA A 53 11.31 9.84 8.03
N GLY A 54 12.48 9.25 8.23
CA GLY A 54 13.70 10.00 8.56
C GLY A 54 14.10 11.03 7.50
N GLN A 55 13.87 10.74 6.21
CA GLN A 55 14.12 11.69 5.11
C GLN A 55 13.16 12.89 5.16
N ALA A 56 11.95 12.71 5.68
CA ALA A 56 10.99 13.79 5.92
C ALA A 56 11.24 14.53 7.26
N ASN A 57 12.26 14.14 8.02
CA ASN A 57 12.53 14.60 9.40
C ASN A 57 11.35 14.35 10.35
N VAL A 58 10.65 13.22 10.19
CA VAL A 58 9.56 12.77 11.07
C VAL A 58 9.88 11.40 11.64
N THR A 59 9.30 11.10 12.80
CA THR A 59 9.38 9.79 13.44
C THR A 59 8.19 8.90 13.03
N MET A 60 8.30 7.59 13.22
CA MET A 60 7.17 6.69 12.95
C MET A 60 5.97 6.97 13.86
N ASP A 61 6.18 7.49 15.07
CA ASP A 61 5.09 7.87 15.99
C ASP A 61 4.22 9.03 15.46
N GLU A 62 4.77 9.85 14.55
CA GLU A 62 4.05 10.95 13.91
C GLU A 62 3.22 10.48 12.69
N ILE A 63 3.42 9.21 12.25
CA ILE A 63 2.68 8.59 11.16
C ILE A 63 1.40 7.95 11.71
N ALA A 64 0.26 8.50 11.35
CA ALA A 64 -1.05 8.08 11.85
C ALA A 64 -1.45 6.67 11.36
N ALA A 65 -1.09 6.31 10.12
CA ALA A 65 -1.34 4.98 9.55
C ALA A 65 -0.40 4.72 8.37
N ILE A 66 -0.19 3.43 8.08
CA ILE A 66 0.54 2.92 6.93
C ILE A 66 -0.46 2.22 6.01
N GLY A 67 -0.65 2.74 4.80
CA GLY A 67 -1.46 2.09 3.75
C GLY A 67 -0.55 1.33 2.80
N VAL A 68 -0.85 0.06 2.52
CA VAL A 68 -0.04 -0.80 1.65
C VAL A 68 -0.88 -1.34 0.51
N GLY A 69 -0.49 -1.02 -0.73
CA GLY A 69 -1.01 -1.67 -1.93
C GLY A 69 -0.19 -2.90 -2.27
N VAL A 70 -0.83 -4.06 -2.47
CA VAL A 70 -0.16 -5.31 -2.83
C VAL A 70 -0.77 -5.93 -4.09
N PRO A 71 0.02 -6.62 -4.94
CA PRO A 71 -0.46 -7.16 -6.22
C PRO A 71 -1.15 -8.52 -6.02
N GLY A 72 -2.16 -8.57 -5.15
CA GLY A 72 -2.84 -9.82 -4.79
C GLY A 72 -4.24 -9.60 -4.23
N ILE A 73 -4.84 -10.70 -3.78
CA ILE A 73 -6.11 -10.67 -3.04
C ILE A 73 -5.79 -10.39 -1.59
N CYS A 74 -6.48 -9.40 -1.01
CA CYS A 74 -6.31 -9.00 0.38
C CYS A 74 -7.63 -9.18 1.15
N ASP A 75 -7.54 -9.70 2.35
CA ASP A 75 -8.61 -9.60 3.32
C ASP A 75 -8.32 -8.41 4.25
N ALA A 76 -8.94 -7.28 3.96
CA ALA A 76 -8.75 -6.05 4.74
C ALA A 76 -9.20 -6.17 6.21
N LYS A 77 -10.06 -7.15 6.55
CA LYS A 77 -10.53 -7.36 7.92
C LYS A 77 -9.51 -8.11 8.76
N THR A 78 -8.90 -9.14 8.20
CA THR A 78 -7.92 -9.98 8.89
C THR A 78 -6.48 -9.54 8.68
N GLY A 79 -6.22 -8.76 7.62
CA GLY A 79 -4.87 -8.36 7.22
C GLY A 79 -4.05 -9.50 6.64
N ILE A 80 -4.72 -10.56 6.19
CA ILE A 80 -4.11 -11.71 5.52
C ILE A 80 -4.13 -11.45 4.01
N ILE A 81 -3.09 -11.90 3.31
CA ILE A 81 -3.03 -11.99 1.86
C ILE A 81 -3.22 -13.46 1.48
N PRO A 82 -4.46 -13.89 1.14
CA PRO A 82 -4.73 -15.28 0.82
C PRO A 82 -3.93 -15.76 -0.38
N PHE A 83 -3.77 -14.88 -1.37
CA PHE A 83 -3.10 -15.24 -2.61
C PHE A 83 -2.48 -14.03 -3.32
N CYS A 84 -1.20 -14.16 -3.71
CA CYS A 84 -0.51 -13.21 -4.56
C CYS A 84 0.43 -13.94 -5.52
N THR A 85 -0.01 -14.10 -6.78
CA THR A 85 0.73 -14.82 -7.82
C THR A 85 2.10 -14.22 -8.08
N ASN A 86 2.17 -12.88 -8.12
CA ASN A 86 3.40 -12.16 -8.49
C ASN A 86 4.54 -12.36 -7.49
N LEU A 87 4.19 -12.66 -6.24
CA LEU A 87 5.14 -12.88 -5.13
C LEU A 87 5.19 -14.36 -4.69
N GLY A 88 4.35 -15.22 -5.25
CA GLY A 88 4.24 -16.62 -4.83
C GLY A 88 3.72 -16.78 -3.40
N TRP A 89 2.93 -15.82 -2.91
CA TRP A 89 2.42 -15.82 -1.55
C TRP A 89 1.09 -16.55 -1.41
N HIS A 90 0.96 -17.28 -0.29
CA HIS A 90 -0.26 -17.97 0.11
C HIS A 90 -0.47 -17.78 1.61
N ASP A 91 -1.66 -17.32 2.00
CA ASP A 91 -2.09 -17.13 3.39
C ASP A 91 -1.09 -16.36 4.26
N VAL A 92 -0.50 -15.30 3.69
CA VAL A 92 0.51 -14.49 4.38
C VAL A 92 -0.17 -13.57 5.40
N PRO A 93 0.14 -13.68 6.71
CA PRO A 93 -0.41 -12.83 7.76
C PRO A 93 0.29 -11.47 7.77
N PHE A 94 0.04 -10.66 6.72
CA PHE A 94 0.81 -9.47 6.40
C PHE A 94 0.84 -8.45 7.53
N ILE A 95 -0.34 -8.07 8.06
CA ILE A 95 -0.41 -7.06 9.14
C ILE A 95 0.26 -7.60 10.42
N ALA A 96 0.04 -8.86 10.77
CA ALA A 96 0.68 -9.45 11.95
C ALA A 96 2.21 -9.50 11.81
N GLU A 97 2.72 -9.75 10.60
CA GLU A 97 4.16 -9.70 10.34
C GLU A 97 4.72 -8.28 10.40
N MET A 98 4.01 -7.29 9.82
CA MET A 98 4.39 -5.87 9.91
C MET A 98 4.48 -5.38 11.35
N HIS A 99 3.56 -5.82 12.22
CA HIS A 99 3.53 -5.42 13.63
C HIS A 99 4.69 -5.97 14.47
N LYS A 100 5.52 -6.89 13.93
CA LYS A 100 6.78 -7.28 14.58
C LYS A 100 7.84 -6.18 14.50
N TYR A 101 7.70 -5.26 13.57
CA TYR A 101 8.68 -4.19 13.28
C TYR A 101 8.13 -2.80 13.60
N LEU A 102 6.88 -2.53 13.24
CA LEU A 102 6.25 -1.21 13.38
C LEU A 102 4.93 -1.31 14.14
N PRO A 103 4.73 -0.52 15.22
CA PRO A 103 3.50 -0.53 16.01
C PRO A 103 2.35 0.24 15.35
N ASN A 104 2.60 0.92 14.24
CA ASN A 104 1.63 1.75 13.54
C ASN A 104 0.41 0.97 13.07
N ARG A 105 -0.73 1.62 12.96
CA ARG A 105 -1.90 1.07 12.27
C ARG A 105 -1.54 0.79 10.80
N VAL A 106 -1.69 -0.47 10.38
CA VAL A 106 -1.47 -0.91 9.00
C VAL A 106 -2.80 -1.25 8.35
N ILE A 107 -2.98 -0.79 7.10
CA ILE A 107 -4.11 -1.13 6.25
C ILE A 107 -3.53 -1.70 4.96
N VAL A 108 -4.04 -2.84 4.51
CA VAL A 108 -3.58 -3.49 3.27
C VAL A 108 -4.75 -3.72 2.32
N ASP A 109 -4.55 -3.45 1.04
CA ASP A 109 -5.52 -3.74 -0.01
C ASP A 109 -4.81 -3.99 -1.35
N ASN A 110 -5.56 -4.40 -2.36
CA ASN A 110 -5.03 -4.60 -3.70
C ASN A 110 -4.49 -3.28 -4.30
N ASP A 111 -3.35 -3.35 -4.99
CA ASP A 111 -2.65 -2.20 -5.57
C ASP A 111 -3.50 -1.38 -6.56
N ALA A 112 -4.22 -2.05 -7.47
CA ALA A 112 -5.10 -1.37 -8.43
C ALA A 112 -6.35 -0.77 -7.75
N THR A 113 -6.86 -1.43 -6.70
CA THR A 113 -7.97 -0.94 -5.89
C THR A 113 -7.60 0.36 -5.20
N VAL A 114 -6.46 0.39 -4.50
CA VAL A 114 -6.01 1.61 -3.80
C VAL A 114 -5.62 2.72 -4.77
N ALA A 115 -5.06 2.39 -5.95
CA ALA A 115 -4.78 3.37 -7.00
C ALA A 115 -6.07 4.02 -7.52
N GLY A 116 -7.11 3.23 -7.80
CA GLY A 116 -8.42 3.73 -8.23
C GLY A 116 -9.08 4.64 -7.18
N TYR A 117 -8.95 4.27 -5.91
CA TYR A 117 -9.44 5.12 -4.82
C TYR A 117 -8.64 6.42 -4.70
N ALA A 118 -7.33 6.36 -4.82
CA ALA A 118 -6.48 7.55 -4.80
C ALA A 118 -6.85 8.55 -5.91
N GLU A 119 -7.16 8.06 -7.12
CA GLU A 119 -7.64 8.89 -8.22
C GLU A 119 -8.98 9.59 -7.92
N SER A 120 -9.85 8.97 -7.13
CA SER A 120 -11.11 9.60 -6.71
C SER A 120 -10.93 10.67 -5.64
N ILE A 121 -9.91 10.55 -4.81
CA ILE A 121 -9.62 11.50 -3.73
C ILE A 121 -8.78 12.69 -4.21
N ALA A 122 -7.71 12.43 -4.97
CA ALA A 122 -6.70 13.42 -5.31
C ALA A 122 -6.33 13.49 -6.80
N GLY A 123 -6.87 12.58 -7.64
CA GLY A 123 -6.53 12.47 -9.06
C GLY A 123 -7.62 12.94 -10.01
N VAL A 124 -7.65 12.34 -11.21
CA VAL A 124 -8.50 12.77 -12.33
C VAL A 124 -10.00 12.57 -12.11
N SER A 125 -10.40 11.65 -11.23
CA SER A 125 -11.81 11.41 -10.88
C SER A 125 -12.27 12.14 -9.62
N ARG A 126 -11.47 13.08 -9.10
CA ARG A 126 -11.83 13.90 -7.95
C ARG A 126 -13.13 14.68 -8.21
N GLY A 127 -14.06 14.59 -7.26
CA GLY A 127 -15.37 15.26 -7.34
C GLY A 127 -16.43 14.50 -8.13
N THR A 128 -16.12 13.34 -8.69
CA THR A 128 -17.10 12.42 -9.26
C THR A 128 -17.69 11.52 -8.15
N GLN A 129 -18.98 11.18 -8.29
CA GLN A 129 -19.62 10.25 -7.34
C GLN A 129 -19.26 8.79 -7.64
N SER A 130 -18.98 8.49 -8.89
CA SER A 130 -18.65 7.11 -9.30
C SER A 130 -17.56 7.13 -10.35
N SER A 131 -16.61 6.22 -10.25
CA SER A 131 -15.53 6.05 -11.20
C SER A 131 -15.08 4.61 -11.30
N VAL A 132 -14.57 4.24 -12.46
CA VAL A 132 -13.88 2.98 -12.70
C VAL A 132 -12.46 3.30 -13.14
N PHE A 133 -11.49 2.79 -12.39
CA PHE A 133 -10.08 2.87 -12.71
C PHE A 133 -9.64 1.53 -13.31
N ILE A 134 -8.91 1.57 -14.42
CA ILE A 134 -8.33 0.39 -15.07
C ILE A 134 -6.84 0.63 -15.24
N THR A 135 -6.03 -0.29 -14.76
CA THR A 135 -4.58 -0.30 -14.98
C THR A 135 -4.18 -1.44 -15.89
N LEU A 136 -3.33 -1.15 -16.87
CA LEU A 136 -2.77 -2.10 -17.83
C LEU A 136 -1.26 -2.16 -17.61
N GLY A 137 -0.76 -3.34 -17.24
CA GLY A 137 0.65 -3.58 -16.97
C GLY A 137 0.98 -5.05 -17.24
N THR A 138 1.69 -5.71 -16.32
CA THR A 138 1.90 -7.17 -16.39
C THR A 138 0.58 -7.93 -16.44
N GLY A 139 -0.46 -7.38 -15.80
CA GLY A 139 -1.84 -7.85 -15.85
C GLY A 139 -2.80 -6.68 -16.07
N VAL A 140 -4.08 -6.95 -15.88
CA VAL A 140 -5.16 -5.96 -15.84
C VAL A 140 -5.66 -5.87 -14.42
N GLY A 141 -5.63 -4.68 -13.85
CA GLY A 141 -6.18 -4.39 -12.54
C GLY A 141 -7.27 -3.32 -12.60
N GLY A 142 -8.03 -3.17 -11.54
CA GLY A 142 -9.06 -2.14 -11.49
C GLY A 142 -9.49 -1.78 -10.08
N GLY A 143 -10.01 -0.55 -9.94
CA GLY A 143 -10.68 -0.05 -8.76
C GLY A 143 -12.03 0.55 -9.13
N VAL A 144 -13.03 0.33 -8.33
CA VAL A 144 -14.38 0.84 -8.54
C VAL A 144 -14.78 1.70 -7.35
N VAL A 145 -15.23 2.92 -7.62
CA VAL A 145 -15.79 3.84 -6.62
C VAL A 145 -17.26 4.08 -6.97
N LEU A 146 -18.16 3.89 -6.02
CA LEU A 146 -19.59 4.11 -6.14
C LEU A 146 -20.09 5.00 -4.99
N GLY A 147 -20.76 6.09 -5.35
CA GLY A 147 -21.26 7.03 -4.34
C GLY A 147 -20.16 7.70 -3.49
N GLY A 148 -18.94 7.77 -4.00
CA GLY A 148 -17.77 8.30 -3.29
C GLY A 148 -17.04 7.30 -2.40
N GLU A 149 -17.52 6.05 -2.35
CA GLU A 149 -16.93 4.99 -1.54
C GLU A 149 -16.31 3.90 -2.42
N LEU A 150 -15.23 3.29 -1.92
CA LEU A 150 -14.58 2.17 -2.58
C LEU A 150 -15.50 0.95 -2.56
N TYR A 151 -15.77 0.38 -3.72
CA TYR A 151 -16.60 -0.82 -3.88
C TYR A 151 -15.71 -2.06 -3.90
N GLY A 152 -15.83 -2.90 -2.90
CA GLY A 152 -15.02 -4.12 -2.74
C GLY A 152 -15.74 -5.43 -3.07
N GLY A 153 -17.00 -5.34 -3.58
CA GLY A 153 -17.81 -6.52 -3.89
C GLY A 153 -18.77 -6.91 -2.79
#